data_f6172616c2813b9a199b0b1b4ad0e91a
#
_entry.id   f6172616c2813b9a199b0b1b4ad0e91a
#
_cell.length_a   1.000
_cell.length_b   1.000
_cell.length_c   1.000
_cell.angle_alpha   90.00
_cell.angle_beta   90.00
_cell.angle_gamma   90.00
#
_symmetry.space_group_name_H-M   'P 1'
#
loop_
_entity.id
_entity.type
_entity.pdbx_description
1 polymer ?
#
loop_
_entity_poly.entity_id
_entity_poly.type
_entity_poly.pdbx_seq_one_letter_code
_entity_poly.pdbx_strand_id
1 'polypeptide(L)'
;TGSTTEGNVYVLAMGNYNDISAKVQKIDNMNVVTDVTEATLMTVKDNTLYLINAPYGATANTYFSIDTKTGNETKNLIDQPVDSPCGIAVNPFTGNIYISSYNMVGGWPSYTTDGYVNEYSANGKFTNKYNVGVGPCGLTFLLK
;
A
#
# COMPACT_ATOMS: atom_id res chain seq x y z
N THR A 1 3.90 9.92 1.07
CA THR A 1 4.34 10.34 2.42
C THR A 1 3.27 10.03 3.45
N GLY A 2 3.67 9.66 4.65
CA GLY A 2 2.77 9.43 5.78
C GLY A 2 3.44 9.89 7.08
N SER A 3 2.63 10.33 8.05
CA SER A 3 3.08 10.70 9.38
C SER A 3 2.31 9.89 10.42
N THR A 4 3.01 9.44 11.46
CA THR A 4 2.40 8.79 12.61
C THR A 4 2.18 9.79 13.74
N THR A 5 1.46 9.39 14.79
CA THR A 5 1.24 10.20 16.00
C THR A 5 2.54 10.53 16.75
N GLU A 6 3.66 9.88 16.44
CA GLU A 6 4.98 10.13 17.03
C GLU A 6 5.76 11.25 16.34
N GLY A 7 5.19 11.90 15.31
CA GLY A 7 5.84 12.97 14.55
C GLY A 7 6.91 12.50 13.56
N ASN A 8 7.13 11.21 13.39
CA ASN A 8 8.00 10.67 12.35
C ASN A 8 7.34 10.80 10.96
N VAL A 9 8.16 11.09 9.95
CA VAL A 9 7.71 11.13 8.56
C VAL A 9 8.18 9.86 7.86
N TYR A 10 7.28 9.19 7.15
CA TYR A 10 7.60 8.04 6.33
C TYR A 10 7.52 8.40 4.85
N VAL A 11 8.55 8.03 4.11
CA VAL A 11 8.71 8.35 2.69
C VAL A 11 8.85 7.05 1.91
N LEU A 12 8.06 6.89 0.87
CA LEU A 12 8.24 5.82 -0.11
C LEU A 12 9.14 6.33 -1.23
N ALA A 13 10.36 5.81 -1.30
CA ALA A 13 11.31 6.06 -2.36
C ALA A 13 11.20 4.94 -3.40
N MET A 14 10.89 5.28 -4.66
CA MET A 14 10.56 4.30 -5.70
C MET A 14 11.77 3.60 -6.33
N GLY A 15 12.99 3.97 -5.92
CA GLY A 15 14.18 3.43 -6.55
C GLY A 15 14.34 3.91 -8.00
N ASN A 16 15.03 3.12 -8.82
CA ASN A 16 15.31 3.47 -10.22
C ASN A 16 14.78 2.43 -11.23
N TYR A 17 13.95 1.48 -10.78
CA TYR A 17 13.38 0.38 -11.58
C TYR A 17 14.45 -0.54 -12.22
N ASN A 18 15.66 -0.57 -11.67
CA ASN A 18 16.78 -1.38 -12.15
C ASN A 18 17.48 -2.09 -10.98
N ASP A 19 18.49 -1.45 -10.38
CA ASP A 19 19.32 -2.03 -9.31
C ASP A 19 19.06 -1.42 -7.92
N ILE A 20 18.25 -0.37 -7.85
CA ILE A 20 17.83 0.25 -6.59
C ILE A 20 16.34 -0.05 -6.36
N SER A 21 16.04 -0.91 -5.39
CA SER A 21 14.67 -1.29 -5.01
C SER A 21 13.90 -0.11 -4.42
N ALA A 22 12.57 -0.14 -4.62
CA ALA A 22 11.67 0.74 -3.89
C ALA A 22 11.67 0.39 -2.39
N LYS A 23 11.69 1.42 -1.53
CA LYS A 23 11.75 1.24 -0.09
C LYS A 23 11.06 2.34 0.69
N VAL A 24 10.62 2.00 1.88
CA VAL A 24 10.14 2.95 2.87
C VAL A 24 11.29 3.42 3.74
N GLN A 25 11.40 4.71 3.90
CA GLN A 25 12.36 5.36 4.79
C GLN A 25 11.62 6.16 5.86
N LYS A 26 12.19 6.21 7.05
CA LYS A 26 11.73 7.03 8.17
C LYS A 26 12.65 8.23 8.34
N ILE A 27 12.07 9.41 8.48
CA ILE A 27 12.74 10.62 8.93
C ILE A 27 12.27 10.89 10.36
N ASP A 28 13.16 10.86 11.32
CA ASP A 28 12.83 11.10 12.72
C ASP A 28 12.85 12.60 13.09
N ASN A 29 12.55 12.91 14.34
CA ASN A 29 12.51 14.28 14.85
C ASN A 29 13.90 14.96 14.95
N MET A 30 14.99 14.22 14.74
CA MET A 30 16.37 14.73 14.66
C MET A 30 16.83 14.85 13.20
N ASN A 31 15.94 14.68 12.23
CA ASN A 31 16.19 14.67 10.79
C ASN A 31 17.12 13.53 10.31
N VAL A 32 17.21 12.44 11.07
CA VAL A 32 17.94 11.25 10.66
C VAL A 32 17.06 10.39 9.76
N VAL A 33 17.59 9.99 8.61
CA VAL A 33 16.92 9.11 7.65
C VAL A 33 17.39 7.68 7.84
N THR A 34 16.44 6.74 8.04
CA THR A 34 16.72 5.32 8.18
C THR A 34 15.82 4.49 7.26
N ASP A 35 16.38 3.42 6.69
CA ASP A 35 15.60 2.46 5.89
C ASP A 35 14.72 1.61 6.83
N VAL A 36 13.47 1.39 6.43
CA VAL A 36 12.50 0.60 7.19
C VAL A 36 12.30 -0.77 6.56
N THR A 37 11.85 -0.80 5.29
CA THR A 37 11.56 -2.03 4.55
C THR A 37 11.43 -1.75 3.06
N GLU A 38 11.46 -2.78 2.23
CA GLU A 38 11.09 -2.68 0.82
C GLU A 38 9.57 -2.66 0.67
N ALA A 39 9.06 -1.73 -0.12
CA ALA A 39 7.66 -1.66 -0.53
C ALA A 39 7.52 -0.75 -1.75
N THR A 40 6.43 -0.94 -2.51
CA THR A 40 6.06 -0.15 -3.68
C THR A 40 4.83 0.71 -3.47
N LEU A 41 4.01 0.40 -2.47
CA LEU A 41 2.85 1.19 -2.06
C LEU A 41 2.81 1.28 -0.53
N MET A 42 2.36 2.43 -0.03
CA MET A 42 2.28 2.70 1.40
C MET A 42 1.10 3.60 1.74
N THR A 43 0.44 3.28 2.83
CA THR A 43 -0.45 4.21 3.54
C THR A 43 -0.24 4.07 5.04
N VAL A 44 -0.74 5.03 5.81
CA VAL A 44 -0.63 5.02 7.26
C VAL A 44 -2.00 5.28 7.90
N LYS A 45 -2.27 4.56 8.98
CA LYS A 45 -3.37 4.86 9.90
C LYS A 45 -2.87 4.68 11.33
N ASP A 46 -3.04 5.70 12.16
CA ASP A 46 -2.53 5.75 13.53
C ASP A 46 -1.01 5.46 13.57
N ASN A 47 -0.59 4.40 14.27
CA ASN A 47 0.82 3.98 14.34
C ASN A 47 1.10 2.76 13.46
N THR A 48 0.31 2.50 12.43
CA THR A 48 0.48 1.35 11.56
C THR A 48 0.74 1.79 10.12
N LEU A 49 1.83 1.33 9.55
CA LEU A 49 2.10 1.38 8.12
C LEU A 49 1.45 0.17 7.46
N TYR A 50 0.67 0.41 6.42
CA TYR A 50 0.09 -0.62 5.55
C TYR A 50 0.84 -0.60 4.23
N LEU A 51 1.38 -1.73 3.84
CA LEU A 51 2.42 -1.83 2.82
C LEU A 51 2.09 -2.90 1.79
N ILE A 52 2.40 -2.62 0.54
CA ILE A 52 2.42 -3.61 -0.53
C ILE A 52 3.81 -3.56 -1.18
N ASN A 53 4.44 -4.71 -1.34
CA ASN A 53 5.62 -4.84 -2.18
C ASN A 53 5.25 -5.62 -3.44
N ALA A 54 5.17 -4.91 -4.55
CA ALA A 54 4.80 -5.41 -5.87
C ALA A 54 5.77 -4.86 -6.93
N PRO A 55 7.07 -5.23 -6.86
CA PRO A 55 8.06 -4.71 -7.79
C PRO A 55 7.77 -5.23 -9.21
N TYR A 56 8.15 -4.44 -10.21
CA TYR A 56 7.96 -4.79 -11.61
C TYR A 56 8.61 -6.14 -11.94
N GLY A 57 7.85 -7.03 -12.57
CA GLY A 57 8.31 -8.37 -12.94
C GLY A 57 8.33 -9.39 -11.80
N ALA A 58 7.86 -9.05 -10.61
CA ALA A 58 7.72 -10.02 -9.52
C ALA A 58 6.66 -11.08 -9.84
N THR A 59 6.90 -12.31 -9.42
CA THR A 59 5.97 -13.44 -9.58
C THR A 59 4.85 -13.45 -8.53
N ALA A 60 5.04 -12.71 -7.43
CA ALA A 60 4.05 -12.58 -6.36
C ALA A 60 4.21 -11.22 -5.67
N ASN A 61 3.08 -10.66 -5.24
CA ASN A 61 3.02 -9.46 -4.44
C ASN A 61 2.92 -9.82 -2.95
N THR A 62 3.53 -9.03 -2.09
CA THR A 62 3.40 -9.20 -0.63
C THR A 62 2.61 -8.05 -0.03
N TYR A 63 1.75 -8.39 0.95
CA TYR A 63 0.86 -7.47 1.65
C TYR A 63 1.11 -7.63 3.15
N PHE A 64 1.50 -6.54 3.82
CA PHE A 64 1.89 -6.60 5.22
C PHE A 64 1.70 -5.25 5.91
N SER A 65 1.80 -5.24 7.22
CA SER A 65 1.78 -4.00 8.01
C SER A 65 2.90 -3.99 9.04
N ILE A 66 3.31 -2.80 9.44
CA ILE A 66 4.33 -2.58 10.48
C ILE A 66 3.75 -1.64 11.53
N ASP A 67 3.78 -2.06 12.79
CA ASP A 67 3.54 -1.18 13.93
C ASP A 67 4.78 -0.29 14.12
N THR A 68 4.61 1.02 14.01
CA THR A 68 5.73 1.97 14.04
C THR A 68 6.35 2.17 15.42
N LYS A 69 5.64 1.77 16.49
CA LYS A 69 6.14 1.85 17.87
C LYS A 69 6.99 0.66 18.25
N THR A 70 6.55 -0.53 17.85
CA THR A 70 7.19 -1.79 18.22
C THR A 70 8.12 -2.33 17.14
N GLY A 71 7.93 -1.91 15.87
CA GLY A 71 8.58 -2.49 14.72
C GLY A 71 8.04 -3.86 14.30
N ASN A 72 6.99 -4.35 14.96
CA ASN A 72 6.41 -5.66 14.66
C ASN A 72 5.74 -5.67 13.29
N GLU A 73 6.08 -6.66 12.47
CA GLU A 73 5.49 -6.91 11.17
C GLU A 73 4.36 -7.93 11.27
N THR A 74 3.22 -7.64 10.65
CA THR A 74 2.13 -8.59 10.40
C THR A 74 2.09 -8.94 8.92
N LYS A 75 2.39 -10.20 8.59
CA LYS A 75 2.35 -10.75 7.23
C LYS A 75 0.92 -11.12 6.82
N ASN A 76 0.71 -11.26 5.50
CA ASN A 76 -0.58 -11.68 4.93
C ASN A 76 -1.71 -10.75 5.37
N LEU A 77 -1.51 -9.46 5.18
CA LEU A 77 -2.45 -8.40 5.57
C LEU A 77 -3.88 -8.62 5.03
N ILE A 78 -4.02 -9.26 3.88
CA ILE A 78 -5.28 -9.53 3.20
C ILE A 78 -5.38 -11.00 2.79
N ASP A 79 -6.62 -11.52 2.69
CA ASP A 79 -6.89 -12.92 2.32
C ASP A 79 -7.08 -13.15 0.81
N GLN A 80 -7.35 -12.10 0.04
CA GLN A 80 -7.49 -12.16 -1.42
C GLN A 80 -6.62 -11.09 -2.09
N PRO A 81 -5.43 -11.44 -2.57
CA PRO A 81 -4.56 -10.52 -3.31
C PRO A 81 -5.23 -9.94 -4.55
N VAL A 82 -4.84 -8.72 -4.94
CA VAL A 82 -5.21 -8.13 -6.24
C VAL A 82 -4.13 -8.42 -7.28
N ASP A 83 -4.49 -8.33 -8.55
CA ASP A 83 -3.61 -8.75 -9.67
C ASP A 83 -2.41 -7.80 -9.84
N SER A 84 -2.69 -6.49 -9.92
CA SER A 84 -1.68 -5.45 -10.19
C SER A 84 -1.98 -4.21 -9.36
N PRO A 85 -1.58 -4.21 -8.07
CA PRO A 85 -1.90 -3.14 -7.14
C PRO A 85 -1.26 -1.82 -7.59
N CYS A 86 -2.04 -0.73 -7.53
CA CYS A 86 -1.59 0.61 -7.86
C CYS A 86 -1.98 1.69 -6.84
N GLY A 87 -2.72 1.33 -5.80
CA GLY A 87 -3.05 2.21 -4.69
C GLY A 87 -3.50 1.44 -3.46
N ILE A 88 -3.25 2.00 -2.30
CA ILE A 88 -3.72 1.50 -1.01
C ILE A 88 -4.17 2.65 -0.13
N ALA A 89 -5.31 2.48 0.55
CA ALA A 89 -5.79 3.42 1.57
C ALA A 89 -6.53 2.68 2.68
N VAL A 90 -6.53 3.23 3.88
CA VAL A 90 -7.24 2.69 5.03
C VAL A 90 -8.23 3.72 5.53
N ASN A 91 -9.49 3.30 5.67
CA ASN A 91 -10.55 4.17 6.19
C ASN A 91 -10.20 4.59 7.63
N PRO A 92 -10.09 5.89 7.91
CA PRO A 92 -9.65 6.38 9.22
C PRO A 92 -10.63 6.04 10.36
N PHE A 93 -11.91 5.79 10.04
CA PHE A 93 -12.95 5.52 11.04
C PHE A 93 -13.15 4.02 11.27
N THR A 94 -13.25 3.24 10.19
CA THR A 94 -13.59 1.80 10.26
C THR A 94 -12.36 0.91 10.30
N GLY A 95 -11.22 1.39 9.79
CA GLY A 95 -10.03 0.59 9.57
C GLY A 95 -10.10 -0.31 8.34
N ASN A 96 -11.20 -0.28 7.56
CA ASN A 96 -11.29 -1.04 6.32
C ASN A 96 -10.20 -0.64 5.35
N ILE A 97 -9.62 -1.64 4.69
CA ILE A 97 -8.51 -1.48 3.76
C ILE A 97 -9.08 -1.48 2.34
N TYR A 98 -8.62 -0.55 1.51
CA TYR A 98 -8.97 -0.43 0.11
C TYR A 98 -7.72 -0.53 -0.74
N ILE A 99 -7.71 -1.44 -1.71
CA ILE A 99 -6.59 -1.64 -2.63
C ILE A 99 -7.12 -1.55 -4.05
N SER A 100 -6.59 -0.62 -4.81
CA SER A 100 -6.88 -0.50 -6.24
C SER A 100 -5.91 -1.30 -7.09
N SER A 101 -6.40 -1.77 -8.24
CA SER A 101 -5.66 -2.61 -9.16
C SER A 101 -6.00 -2.30 -10.60
N TYR A 102 -5.01 -2.39 -11.47
CA TYR A 102 -5.25 -2.57 -12.89
C TYR A 102 -5.90 -3.93 -13.13
N ASN A 103 -6.74 -4.04 -14.16
CA ASN A 103 -7.10 -5.35 -14.71
C ASN A 103 -5.95 -5.91 -15.55
N MET A 104 -5.88 -7.24 -15.63
CA MET A 104 -4.88 -7.93 -16.45
C MET A 104 -5.47 -8.29 -17.82
N VAL A 105 -4.70 -8.04 -18.86
CA VAL A 105 -5.03 -8.47 -20.24
C VAL A 105 -3.81 -9.16 -20.81
N GLY A 106 -3.96 -10.40 -21.23
CA GLY A 106 -2.85 -11.20 -21.78
C GLY A 106 -1.70 -11.44 -20.80
N GLY A 107 -1.97 -11.43 -19.48
CA GLY A 107 -0.96 -11.60 -18.43
C GLY A 107 -0.22 -10.32 -18.02
N TRP A 108 -0.62 -9.15 -18.54
CA TRP A 108 -0.01 -7.87 -18.25
C TRP A 108 -1.03 -6.85 -17.74
N PRO A 109 -0.61 -5.90 -16.88
CA PRO A 109 -1.48 -4.79 -16.47
C PRO A 109 -2.00 -4.01 -17.66
N SER A 110 -3.31 -3.80 -17.74
CA SER A 110 -3.92 -3.00 -18.82
C SER A 110 -4.02 -1.53 -18.41
N TYR A 111 -3.48 -0.68 -19.25
CA TYR A 111 -3.57 0.78 -19.09
C TYR A 111 -4.68 1.40 -19.93
N THR A 112 -5.55 0.57 -20.54
CA THR A 112 -6.63 1.00 -21.45
C THR A 112 -8.00 0.45 -21.07
N THR A 113 -8.06 -0.48 -20.11
CA THR A 113 -9.31 -1.03 -19.61
C THR A 113 -9.56 -0.55 -18.17
N ASP A 114 -10.83 -0.54 -17.78
CA ASP A 114 -11.23 -0.21 -16.41
C ASP A 114 -10.51 -1.10 -15.39
N GLY A 115 -10.12 -0.50 -14.29
CA GLY A 115 -9.56 -1.20 -13.14
C GLY A 115 -10.62 -1.48 -12.09
N TYR A 116 -10.17 -1.83 -10.89
CA TYR A 116 -11.06 -2.11 -9.78
C TYR A 116 -10.45 -1.72 -8.42
N VAL A 117 -11.30 -1.66 -7.42
CA VAL A 117 -10.90 -1.49 -6.01
C VAL A 117 -11.50 -2.64 -5.22
N ASN A 118 -10.67 -3.36 -4.50
CA ASN A 118 -11.11 -4.32 -3.51
C ASN A 118 -11.17 -3.65 -2.13
N GLU A 119 -12.26 -3.93 -1.41
CA GLU A 119 -12.44 -3.57 -0.01
C GLU A 119 -12.22 -4.79 0.87
N TYR A 120 -11.52 -4.59 1.96
CA TYR A 120 -11.28 -5.57 3.01
C TYR A 120 -11.68 -4.98 4.36
N SER A 121 -12.21 -5.79 5.24
CA SER A 121 -12.41 -5.38 6.63
C SER A 121 -11.08 -5.05 7.33
N ALA A 122 -11.13 -4.45 8.50
CA ALA A 122 -9.94 -4.08 9.27
C ALA A 122 -9.00 -5.25 9.60
N ASN A 123 -9.51 -6.49 9.57
CA ASN A 123 -8.72 -7.72 9.77
C ASN A 123 -8.33 -8.42 8.46
N GLY A 124 -8.40 -7.71 7.33
CA GLY A 124 -7.91 -8.19 6.04
C GLY A 124 -8.82 -9.16 5.29
N LYS A 125 -10.08 -9.33 5.72
CA LYS A 125 -11.06 -10.17 5.02
C LYS A 125 -11.69 -9.41 3.86
N PHE A 126 -11.67 -10.01 2.66
CA PHE A 126 -12.35 -9.46 1.49
C PHE A 126 -13.84 -9.26 1.76
N THR A 127 -14.36 -8.09 1.41
CA THR A 127 -15.77 -7.73 1.61
C THR A 127 -16.47 -7.33 0.32
N ASN A 128 -15.80 -6.59 -0.56
CA ASN A 128 -16.42 -6.10 -1.79
C ASN A 128 -15.40 -5.78 -2.88
N LYS A 129 -15.87 -5.74 -4.13
CA LYS A 129 -15.12 -5.29 -5.30
C LYS A 129 -15.91 -4.22 -6.04
N TYR A 130 -15.27 -3.11 -6.33
CA TYR A 130 -15.85 -1.99 -7.08
C TYR A 130 -15.13 -1.86 -8.42
N ASN A 131 -15.87 -1.93 -9.52
CA ASN A 131 -15.32 -1.58 -10.84
C ASN A 131 -15.23 -0.06 -10.95
N VAL A 132 -14.09 0.44 -11.37
CA VAL A 132 -13.79 1.87 -11.49
C VAL A 132 -13.10 2.14 -12.82
N GLY A 133 -12.87 3.40 -13.15
CA GLY A 133 -12.22 3.76 -14.41
C GLY A 133 -10.78 3.28 -14.56
N VAL A 134 -10.18 3.58 -15.68
CA VAL A 134 -8.81 3.18 -16.03
C VAL A 134 -7.79 3.81 -15.09
N GLY A 135 -6.82 3.02 -14.63
CA GLY A 135 -5.68 3.48 -13.83
C GLY A 135 -6.04 4.05 -12.45
N PRO A 136 -6.76 3.33 -11.57
CA PRO A 136 -7.28 3.85 -10.30
C PRO A 136 -6.19 3.93 -9.22
N CYS A 137 -5.16 4.77 -9.39
CA CYS A 137 -4.00 4.82 -8.52
C CYS A 137 -4.13 5.75 -7.29
N GLY A 138 -5.20 6.55 -7.21
CA GLY A 138 -5.44 7.48 -6.11
C GLY A 138 -6.68 7.12 -5.31
N LEU A 139 -6.54 6.98 -4.00
CA LEU A 139 -7.62 6.71 -3.04
C LEU A 139 -7.57 7.75 -1.92
N THR A 140 -8.70 8.36 -1.58
CA THR A 140 -8.78 9.32 -0.48
C THR A 140 -10.13 9.21 0.24
N PHE A 141 -10.15 9.57 1.51
CA PHE A 141 -11.35 9.65 2.32
C PHE A 141 -11.65 11.10 2.67
N LEU A 142 -12.89 11.53 2.44
CA LEU A 142 -13.35 12.83 2.88
C LEU A 142 -13.83 12.71 4.32
N LEU A 143 -13.25 13.53 5.18
CA LEU A 143 -13.71 13.70 6.56
C LEU A 143 -14.94 14.63 6.54
N LYS A 144 -16.03 14.18 7.17
CA LYS A 144 -17.23 15.00 7.39
C LYS A 144 -17.20 15.60 8.78
#